data_1a95499ae3927f5cb8a14d6a67d5ae27
#
_entry.id   1a95499ae3927f5cb8a14d6a67d5ae27
#
_cell.length_a   1.000
_cell.length_b   1.000
_cell.length_c   1.000
_cell.angle_alpha   90.00
_cell.angle_beta   90.00
_cell.angle_gamma   90.00
#
_symmetry.space_group_name_H-M   'P 1'
#
loop_
_entity.id
_entity.type
_entity.pdbx_description
1 polymer ?
#
loop_
_entity_poly.entity_id
_entity_poly.type
_entity_poly.pdbx_seq_one_letter_code
_entity_poly.pdbx_strand_id
1 'polypeptide(L)'
;MAYIQYEGVGITAMSAAVPKRVIKNREYTEVFSAQEANDIVDKTGIEERRFADAETCSSDLCFAAAEKLIVDNNINREEIDLLVFISQTPDYRMPATSCTLQHRLGLSNSTIAFDITLGCSAFMYGLSVVYGMMQNSGLRKALLLDGETRSKVYSPRDRRSAFLFGDGGVAALIERDPKFGKSTFSMNSDGSRADLIMIPAGGYRKMSSAETVVEKVIDEFGNMRSDEQGYMRGGDVFNFVIREIPRDIKNTVAYAGKEMDGFDYVVFHQANNFINSYIAKKMKLNTEKIPSTIAKFGNTSSVSVPLTIVSELQGKLDGKKELLLTAFGVGMTWATGVVPFVDCKISDIVEVEHGKAI
;
A
#
# COMPACT_ATOMS: atom_id res chain seq x y z
N MET A 1 10.39 -0.21 21.22
CA MET A 1 9.47 0.25 20.16
C MET A 1 9.28 1.73 20.31
N ALA A 2 9.30 2.45 19.20
CA ALA A 2 8.98 3.88 19.20
C ALA A 2 7.47 4.02 18.95
N TYR A 3 6.78 4.72 19.85
CA TYR A 3 5.37 5.08 19.68
C TYR A 3 5.26 6.58 19.47
N ILE A 4 4.39 6.95 18.52
CA ILE A 4 4.11 8.34 18.20
C ILE A 4 2.61 8.56 18.33
N GLN A 5 2.22 9.69 18.91
CA GLN A 5 0.82 10.09 19.04
C GLN A 5 0.61 11.44 18.39
N TYR A 6 -0.51 11.57 17.69
CA TYR A 6 -0.96 12.83 17.10
C TYR A 6 -2.37 13.12 17.56
N GLU A 7 -2.74 14.40 17.63
CA GLU A 7 -4.06 14.82 18.08
C GLU A 7 -4.70 15.79 17.08
N GLY A 8 -5.99 15.61 16.84
CA GLY A 8 -6.75 16.51 15.99
C GLY A 8 -6.35 16.52 14.52
N VAL A 9 -5.82 15.41 13.99
CA VAL A 9 -5.52 15.21 12.57
C VAL A 9 -6.16 13.91 12.12
N GLY A 10 -6.83 13.90 10.98
CA GLY A 10 -7.48 12.71 10.48
C GLY A 10 -7.74 12.71 8.98
N ILE A 11 -8.11 11.56 8.45
CA ILE A 11 -8.50 11.37 7.05
C ILE A 11 -9.97 11.76 6.90
N THR A 12 -10.24 12.71 5.99
CA THR A 12 -11.59 13.21 5.71
C THR A 12 -12.20 12.64 4.45
N ALA A 13 -11.38 12.26 3.47
CA ALA A 13 -11.84 11.62 2.26
C ALA A 13 -10.79 10.67 1.69
N MET A 14 -11.23 9.63 0.99
CA MET A 14 -10.37 8.68 0.28
C MET A 14 -10.95 8.30 -1.07
N SER A 15 -10.08 7.97 -2.00
CA SER A 15 -10.42 7.44 -3.31
C SER A 15 -9.31 6.51 -3.78
N ALA A 16 -9.61 5.64 -4.74
CA ALA A 16 -8.64 4.73 -5.32
C ALA A 16 -8.81 4.64 -6.84
N ALA A 17 -7.73 4.27 -7.51
CA ALA A 17 -7.76 3.89 -8.91
C ALA A 17 -6.99 2.59 -9.13
N VAL A 18 -7.50 1.76 -10.02
CA VAL A 18 -6.87 0.49 -10.40
C VAL A 18 -6.83 0.38 -11.93
N PRO A 19 -5.87 -0.34 -12.49
CA PRO A 19 -5.92 -0.65 -13.92
C PRO A 19 -7.22 -1.39 -14.29
N LYS A 20 -7.77 -1.07 -15.45
CA LYS A 20 -8.97 -1.76 -15.99
C LYS A 20 -8.67 -3.22 -16.34
N ARG A 21 -7.43 -3.52 -16.75
CA ARG A 21 -7.03 -4.86 -17.15
C ARG A 21 -7.02 -5.82 -15.96
N VAL A 22 -7.89 -6.83 -16.00
CA VAL A 22 -7.99 -7.90 -15.02
C VAL A 22 -7.14 -9.09 -15.45
N ILE A 23 -6.34 -9.62 -14.55
CA ILE A 23 -5.60 -10.89 -14.70
C ILE A 23 -6.24 -11.90 -13.75
N LYS A 24 -6.92 -12.87 -14.33
CA LYS A 24 -7.48 -14.01 -13.59
C LYS A 24 -6.40 -15.05 -13.37
N ASN A 25 -6.05 -15.29 -12.12
CA ASN A 25 -4.93 -16.16 -11.78
C ASN A 25 -5.14 -17.61 -12.21
N ARG A 26 -6.37 -18.14 -12.15
CA ARG A 26 -6.66 -19.52 -12.60
C ARG A 26 -6.51 -19.69 -14.12
N GLU A 27 -6.59 -18.59 -14.88
CA GLU A 27 -6.41 -18.55 -16.34
C GLU A 27 -4.97 -18.15 -16.73
N TYR A 28 -4.08 -17.90 -15.76
CA TYR A 28 -2.70 -17.47 -15.98
C TYR A 28 -1.80 -18.67 -16.28
N THR A 29 -2.02 -19.28 -17.43
CA THR A 29 -1.44 -20.57 -17.84
C THR A 29 -0.45 -20.49 -19.01
N GLU A 30 -0.05 -19.30 -19.44
CA GLU A 30 0.95 -19.13 -20.51
C GLU A 30 2.32 -19.69 -20.13
N VAL A 31 2.66 -19.65 -18.84
CA VAL A 31 3.96 -20.08 -18.30
C VAL A 31 3.82 -21.27 -17.35
N PHE A 32 2.67 -21.39 -16.69
CA PHE A 32 2.41 -22.40 -15.64
C PHE A 32 1.25 -23.30 -16.06
N SER A 33 1.25 -24.54 -15.59
CA SER A 33 0.12 -25.44 -15.79
C SER A 33 -1.13 -24.96 -15.04
N ALA A 34 -2.31 -25.37 -15.51
CA ALA A 34 -3.57 -25.08 -14.83
C ALA A 34 -3.62 -25.63 -13.40
N GLN A 35 -2.98 -26.78 -13.14
CA GLN A 35 -2.88 -27.35 -11.80
C GLN A 35 -2.05 -26.46 -10.87
N GLU A 36 -0.88 -25.98 -11.32
CA GLU A 36 -0.04 -25.08 -10.54
C GLU A 36 -0.75 -23.76 -10.25
N ALA A 37 -1.43 -23.18 -11.24
CA ALA A 37 -2.22 -21.97 -11.05
C ALA A 37 -3.30 -22.15 -9.98
N ASN A 38 -4.07 -23.25 -10.06
CA ASN A 38 -5.09 -23.56 -9.06
C ASN A 38 -4.51 -23.77 -7.66
N ASP A 39 -3.44 -24.56 -7.54
CA ASP A 39 -2.78 -24.80 -6.25
C ASP A 39 -2.29 -23.51 -5.59
N ILE A 40 -1.79 -22.55 -6.39
CA ILE A 40 -1.31 -21.26 -5.87
C ILE A 40 -2.50 -20.39 -5.44
N VAL A 41 -3.56 -20.33 -6.24
CA VAL A 41 -4.77 -19.57 -5.92
C VAL A 41 -5.41 -20.11 -4.63
N ASP A 42 -5.56 -21.41 -4.50
CA ASP A 42 -6.14 -22.03 -3.29
C ASP A 42 -5.34 -21.75 -2.02
N LYS A 43 -4.00 -21.63 -2.13
CA LYS A 43 -3.13 -21.27 -1.01
C LYS A 43 -3.12 -19.78 -0.70
N THR A 44 -3.13 -18.94 -1.72
CA THR A 44 -2.97 -17.48 -1.55
C THR A 44 -4.29 -16.74 -1.39
N GLY A 45 -5.38 -17.31 -1.94
CA GLY A 45 -6.69 -16.66 -2.02
C GLY A 45 -6.76 -15.54 -3.05
N ILE A 46 -5.77 -15.42 -3.96
CA ILE A 46 -5.71 -14.37 -4.95
C ILE A 46 -6.35 -14.89 -6.25
N GLU A 47 -7.60 -14.52 -6.50
CA GLU A 47 -8.32 -14.92 -7.71
C GLU A 47 -7.98 -14.01 -8.89
N GLU A 48 -7.95 -12.69 -8.64
CA GLU A 48 -7.76 -11.67 -9.66
C GLU A 48 -6.72 -10.64 -9.22
N ARG A 49 -6.09 -10.02 -10.20
CA ARG A 49 -5.19 -8.88 -10.02
C ARG A 49 -5.46 -7.85 -11.10
N ARG A 50 -5.01 -6.61 -10.87
CA ARG A 50 -5.07 -5.53 -11.85
C ARG A 50 -3.66 -5.22 -12.33
N PHE A 51 -3.45 -5.17 -13.65
CA PHE A 51 -2.14 -4.90 -14.26
C PHE A 51 -2.20 -3.65 -15.13
N ALA A 52 -1.34 -2.70 -14.80
CA ALA A 52 -1.07 -1.54 -15.63
C ALA A 52 -0.46 -1.95 -16.97
N ASP A 53 -0.75 -1.22 -18.03
CA ASP A 53 -0.05 -1.36 -19.30
C ASP A 53 1.39 -0.81 -19.21
N ALA A 54 2.11 -0.86 -20.33
CA ALA A 54 3.51 -0.43 -20.36
C ALA A 54 3.67 1.06 -20.05
N GLU A 55 2.71 1.89 -20.43
CA GLU A 55 2.77 3.35 -20.36
C GLU A 55 2.22 3.90 -19.04
N THR A 56 1.29 3.19 -18.38
CA THR A 56 0.65 3.62 -17.13
C THR A 56 1.60 3.49 -15.95
N CYS A 57 1.95 4.61 -15.32
CA CYS A 57 2.76 4.67 -14.10
C CYS A 57 1.91 4.67 -12.82
N SER A 58 2.55 4.46 -11.69
CA SER A 58 1.90 4.57 -10.38
C SER A 58 1.33 5.98 -10.13
N SER A 59 1.99 7.01 -10.67
CA SER A 59 1.51 8.39 -10.61
C SER A 59 0.19 8.61 -11.37
N ASP A 60 -0.03 7.91 -12.49
CA ASP A 60 -1.26 8.02 -13.26
C ASP A 60 -2.46 7.47 -12.49
N LEU A 61 -2.27 6.36 -11.78
CA LEU A 61 -3.28 5.79 -10.89
C LEU A 61 -3.57 6.74 -9.72
N CYS A 62 -2.52 7.29 -9.10
CA CYS A 62 -2.68 8.29 -8.03
C CYS A 62 -3.35 9.57 -8.52
N PHE A 63 -3.00 10.04 -9.73
CA PHE A 63 -3.63 11.20 -10.33
C PHE A 63 -5.14 10.98 -10.54
N ALA A 64 -5.53 9.84 -11.11
CA ALA A 64 -6.95 9.52 -11.32
C ALA A 64 -7.72 9.42 -9.98
N ALA A 65 -7.11 8.81 -8.96
CA ALA A 65 -7.69 8.76 -7.62
C ALA A 65 -7.83 10.16 -7.01
N ALA A 66 -6.78 11.00 -7.10
CA ALA A 66 -6.79 12.36 -6.54
C ALA A 66 -7.81 13.27 -7.25
N GLU A 67 -7.89 13.22 -8.57
CA GLU A 67 -8.90 13.96 -9.33
C GLU A 67 -10.33 13.58 -8.92
N LYS A 68 -10.61 12.29 -8.82
CA LYS A 68 -11.91 11.79 -8.35
C LYS A 68 -12.23 12.32 -6.96
N LEU A 69 -11.28 12.23 -6.02
CA LEU A 69 -11.44 12.70 -4.65
C LEU A 69 -11.71 14.21 -4.60
N ILE A 70 -10.94 15.01 -5.34
CA ILE A 70 -11.05 16.47 -5.39
C ILE A 70 -12.42 16.89 -5.95
N VAL A 71 -12.85 16.28 -7.04
CA VAL A 71 -14.13 16.60 -7.70
C VAL A 71 -15.32 16.19 -6.82
N ASP A 72 -15.34 14.97 -6.33
CA ASP A 72 -16.47 14.46 -5.53
C ASP A 72 -16.68 15.24 -4.23
N ASN A 73 -15.61 15.80 -3.67
CA ASN A 73 -15.67 16.52 -2.38
C ASN A 73 -15.58 18.05 -2.55
N ASN A 74 -15.58 18.58 -3.77
CA ASN A 74 -15.45 20.01 -4.06
C ASN A 74 -14.23 20.65 -3.36
N ILE A 75 -13.08 20.01 -3.42
CA ILE A 75 -11.86 20.48 -2.75
C ILE A 75 -11.26 21.63 -3.53
N ASN A 76 -11.03 22.76 -2.85
CA ASN A 76 -10.26 23.86 -3.40
C ASN A 76 -8.77 23.49 -3.43
N ARG A 77 -8.18 23.38 -4.62
CA ARG A 77 -6.78 22.99 -4.83
C ARG A 77 -5.79 23.96 -4.19
N GLU A 78 -6.14 25.24 -4.11
CA GLU A 78 -5.33 26.29 -3.45
C GLU A 78 -5.22 26.11 -1.92
N GLU A 79 -6.02 25.22 -1.32
CA GLU A 79 -5.96 24.92 0.10
C GLU A 79 -5.10 23.69 0.42
N ILE A 80 -4.59 22.99 -0.61
CA ILE A 80 -3.71 21.83 -0.43
C ILE A 80 -2.28 22.34 -0.25
N ASP A 81 -1.82 22.36 1.00
CA ASP A 81 -0.51 22.90 1.38
C ASP A 81 0.59 21.83 1.34
N LEU A 82 0.22 20.53 1.38
CA LEU A 82 1.14 19.40 1.42
C LEU A 82 0.69 18.29 0.47
N LEU A 83 1.61 17.80 -0.36
CA LEU A 83 1.47 16.63 -1.21
C LEU A 83 2.59 15.65 -0.91
N VAL A 84 2.25 14.46 -0.45
CA VAL A 84 3.23 13.38 -0.24
C VAL A 84 2.89 12.23 -1.17
N PHE A 85 3.85 11.78 -1.95
CA PHE A 85 3.72 10.62 -2.83
C PHE A 85 4.53 9.43 -2.30
N ILE A 86 3.87 8.30 -2.19
CA ILE A 86 4.48 7.04 -1.75
C ILE A 86 4.58 6.10 -2.94
N SER A 87 5.79 5.62 -3.24
CA SER A 87 5.98 4.57 -4.24
C SER A 87 7.38 3.95 -4.18
N GLN A 88 7.48 2.67 -4.51
CA GLN A 88 8.75 2.03 -4.91
C GLN A 88 8.85 1.84 -6.43
N THR A 89 7.83 2.30 -7.17
CA THR A 89 7.79 2.31 -8.63
C THR A 89 7.53 3.73 -9.15
N PRO A 90 8.39 4.73 -8.77
CA PRO A 90 8.23 6.11 -9.22
C PRO A 90 8.44 6.23 -10.73
N ASP A 91 7.94 7.30 -11.34
CA ASP A 91 8.05 7.54 -12.78
C ASP A 91 9.51 7.63 -13.24
N TYR A 92 10.32 8.33 -12.46
CA TYR A 92 11.74 8.58 -12.75
C TYR A 92 12.58 8.46 -11.47
N ARG A 93 13.89 8.25 -11.66
CA ARG A 93 14.85 8.36 -10.54
C ARG A 93 14.98 9.80 -10.05
N MET A 94 14.81 10.77 -10.93
CA MET A 94 14.69 12.21 -10.69
C MET A 94 13.97 12.87 -11.88
N PRO A 95 13.16 13.91 -11.68
CA PRO A 95 12.80 14.50 -10.39
C PRO A 95 11.93 13.59 -9.51
N ALA A 96 11.63 14.02 -8.28
CA ALA A 96 10.61 13.38 -7.44
C ALA A 96 9.25 13.42 -8.16
N THR A 97 8.51 12.30 -8.13
CA THR A 97 7.22 12.17 -8.82
C THR A 97 6.15 13.11 -8.25
N SER A 98 6.22 13.41 -6.95
CA SER A 98 5.36 14.41 -6.31
C SER A 98 5.43 15.79 -6.94
N CYS A 99 6.60 16.20 -7.45
CA CYS A 99 6.75 17.50 -8.15
C CYS A 99 5.95 17.53 -9.45
N THR A 100 5.95 16.44 -10.21
CA THR A 100 5.12 16.34 -11.43
C THR A 100 3.64 16.23 -11.09
N LEU A 101 3.28 15.47 -10.05
CA LEU A 101 1.90 15.35 -9.58
C LEU A 101 1.35 16.68 -9.04
N GLN A 102 2.17 17.51 -8.35
CA GLN A 102 1.78 18.84 -7.91
C GLN A 102 1.32 19.69 -9.09
N HIS A 103 2.09 19.69 -10.19
CA HIS A 103 1.75 20.45 -11.41
C HIS A 103 0.51 19.85 -12.11
N ARG A 104 0.49 18.52 -12.31
CA ARG A 104 -0.62 17.81 -12.97
C ARG A 104 -1.96 18.04 -12.27
N LEU A 105 -1.96 18.05 -10.96
CA LEU A 105 -3.15 18.31 -10.13
C LEU A 105 -3.49 19.79 -10.04
N GLY A 106 -2.74 20.69 -10.68
CA GLY A 106 -2.98 22.13 -10.63
C GLY A 106 -2.89 22.71 -9.23
N LEU A 107 -2.03 22.16 -8.37
CA LEU A 107 -1.82 22.69 -7.02
C LEU A 107 -0.90 23.91 -7.06
N SER A 108 -0.98 24.74 -6.03
CA SER A 108 -0.16 25.95 -5.89
C SER A 108 1.34 25.62 -5.90
N ASN A 109 2.16 26.51 -6.43
CA ASN A 109 3.63 26.42 -6.31
C ASN A 109 4.12 26.54 -4.86
N SER A 110 3.28 26.96 -3.94
CA SER A 110 3.57 26.97 -2.50
C SER A 110 3.28 25.64 -1.79
N THR A 111 2.67 24.66 -2.50
CA THR A 111 2.44 23.30 -1.97
C THR A 111 3.76 22.61 -1.73
N ILE A 112 4.00 22.14 -0.51
CA ILE A 112 5.15 21.31 -0.16
C ILE A 112 4.95 19.94 -0.82
N ALA A 113 5.90 19.49 -1.65
CA ALA A 113 5.80 18.20 -2.35
C ALA A 113 7.08 17.37 -2.19
N PHE A 114 6.95 16.10 -1.79
CA PHE A 114 8.07 15.15 -1.73
C PHE A 114 7.60 13.69 -1.77
N ASP A 115 8.55 12.79 -2.09
CA ASP A 115 8.30 11.34 -2.18
C ASP A 115 8.78 10.60 -0.94
N ILE A 116 8.10 9.49 -0.62
CA ILE A 116 8.53 8.48 0.36
C ILE A 116 8.74 7.16 -0.37
N THR A 117 9.99 6.65 -0.33
CA THR A 117 10.36 5.39 -0.96
C THR A 117 10.44 4.27 0.08
N LEU A 118 9.31 3.73 0.46
CA LEU A 118 9.19 2.54 1.30
C LEU A 118 8.24 1.54 0.63
N GLY A 119 8.29 0.28 1.07
CA GLY A 119 7.43 -0.78 0.52
C GLY A 119 6.11 -0.93 1.25
N CYS A 120 5.70 -2.17 1.50
CA CYS A 120 4.35 -2.54 1.94
C CYS A 120 3.82 -1.83 3.20
N SER A 121 4.70 -1.33 4.09
CA SER A 121 4.31 -0.55 5.27
C SER A 121 4.24 0.96 5.04
N ALA A 122 4.54 1.42 3.81
CA ALA A 122 4.77 2.84 3.54
C ALA A 122 3.55 3.73 3.76
N PHE A 123 2.33 3.24 3.51
CA PHE A 123 1.12 4.01 3.82
C PHE A 123 1.09 4.43 5.29
N MET A 124 1.42 3.51 6.20
CA MET A 124 1.43 3.79 7.64
C MET A 124 2.52 4.80 8.01
N TYR A 125 3.71 4.68 7.42
CA TYR A 125 4.80 5.64 7.60
C TYR A 125 4.45 7.01 7.02
N GLY A 126 3.91 7.05 5.80
CA GLY A 126 3.49 8.29 5.15
C GLY A 126 2.38 9.00 5.92
N LEU A 127 1.39 8.24 6.39
CA LEU A 127 0.31 8.78 7.21
C LEU A 127 0.85 9.41 8.50
N SER A 128 1.79 8.75 9.19
CA SER A 128 2.44 9.27 10.38
C SER A 128 3.27 10.53 10.08
N VAL A 129 4.01 10.56 8.96
CA VAL A 129 4.78 11.75 8.54
C VAL A 129 3.84 12.92 8.26
N VAL A 130 2.77 12.70 7.49
CA VAL A 130 1.78 13.75 7.19
C VAL A 130 1.11 14.24 8.47
N TYR A 131 0.71 13.34 9.38
CA TYR A 131 0.11 13.72 10.66
C TYR A 131 1.08 14.59 11.49
N GLY A 132 2.38 14.21 11.52
CA GLY A 132 3.42 14.99 12.20
C GLY A 132 3.58 16.41 11.61
N MET A 133 3.59 16.52 10.29
CA MET A 133 3.66 17.84 9.63
C MET A 133 2.39 18.66 9.85
N MET A 134 1.23 18.02 9.83
CA MET A 134 -0.07 18.66 10.06
C MET A 134 -0.30 19.12 11.52
N GLN A 135 0.58 18.75 12.47
CA GLN A 135 0.58 19.38 13.80
C GLN A 135 0.95 20.88 13.72
N ASN A 136 1.59 21.32 12.63
CA ASN A 136 1.84 22.72 12.34
C ASN A 136 0.57 23.46 11.96
N SER A 137 0.33 24.62 12.59
CA SER A 137 -0.87 25.43 12.34
C SER A 137 -0.90 26.11 10.97
N GLY A 138 0.24 26.15 10.25
CA GLY A 138 0.33 26.71 8.91
C GLY A 138 -0.19 25.82 7.78
N LEU A 139 -0.40 24.52 8.03
CA LEU A 139 -0.91 23.59 7.02
C LEU A 139 -2.41 23.33 7.24
N ARG A 140 -3.20 23.49 6.19
CA ARG A 140 -4.67 23.34 6.21
C ARG A 140 -5.10 21.94 5.77
N LYS A 141 -4.61 21.53 4.59
CA LYS A 141 -4.96 20.26 3.95
C LYS A 141 -3.71 19.59 3.41
N ALA A 142 -3.65 18.28 3.55
CA ALA A 142 -2.63 17.44 2.95
C ALA A 142 -3.25 16.38 2.07
N LEU A 143 -2.61 16.10 0.94
CA LEU A 143 -2.94 15.01 0.03
C LEU A 143 -1.84 13.95 0.14
N LEU A 144 -2.19 12.77 0.63
CA LEU A 144 -1.30 11.61 0.67
C LEU A 144 -1.68 10.68 -0.48
N LEU A 145 -0.77 10.51 -1.42
CA LEU A 145 -0.90 9.64 -2.57
C LEU A 145 -0.02 8.41 -2.38
N ASP A 146 -0.55 7.23 -2.63
CA ASP A 146 0.17 5.96 -2.52
C ASP A 146 -0.11 5.12 -3.77
N GLY A 147 0.91 4.85 -4.57
CA GLY A 147 0.76 4.18 -5.86
C GLY A 147 1.87 3.18 -6.15
N GLU A 148 1.49 2.03 -6.70
CA GLU A 148 2.42 0.97 -7.07
C GLU A 148 2.02 0.30 -8.38
N THR A 149 3.01 0.07 -9.24
CA THR A 149 2.91 -0.77 -10.44
C THR A 149 3.80 -2.00 -10.28
N ARG A 150 3.44 -2.86 -9.31
CA ARG A 150 4.25 -4.03 -8.90
C ARG A 150 4.34 -5.09 -10.00
N SER A 151 3.37 -5.14 -10.90
CA SER A 151 3.40 -6.04 -12.07
C SER A 151 4.64 -5.82 -12.96
N LYS A 152 5.23 -4.60 -12.92
CA LYS A 152 6.40 -4.23 -13.72
C LYS A 152 7.74 -4.64 -13.11
N VAL A 153 7.78 -5.00 -11.82
CA VAL A 153 9.04 -5.26 -11.11
C VAL A 153 9.24 -6.72 -10.71
N TYR A 154 8.25 -7.59 -10.95
CA TYR A 154 8.38 -9.02 -10.69
C TYR A 154 8.33 -9.83 -11.98
N SER A 155 9.10 -10.90 -12.03
CA SER A 155 9.10 -11.79 -13.19
C SER A 155 7.78 -12.55 -13.31
N PRO A 156 7.13 -12.54 -14.49
CA PRO A 156 5.98 -13.39 -14.76
C PRO A 156 6.36 -14.90 -14.83
N ARG A 157 7.65 -15.21 -14.83
CA ARG A 157 8.22 -16.57 -14.93
C ARG A 157 8.77 -17.10 -13.60
N ASP A 158 8.64 -16.35 -12.50
CA ASP A 158 8.96 -16.82 -11.15
C ASP A 158 7.66 -17.07 -10.38
N ARG A 159 7.27 -18.36 -10.20
CA ARG A 159 6.02 -18.76 -9.53
C ARG A 159 5.88 -18.24 -8.09
N ARG A 160 7.00 -17.85 -7.46
CA ARG A 160 7.00 -17.30 -6.09
C ARG A 160 6.40 -15.89 -6.04
N SER A 161 6.36 -15.19 -7.17
CA SER A 161 5.86 -13.81 -7.27
C SER A 161 4.82 -13.60 -8.37
N ALA A 162 4.85 -14.42 -9.42
CA ALA A 162 4.03 -14.25 -10.63
C ALA A 162 2.51 -14.21 -10.38
N PHE A 163 2.03 -14.76 -9.28
CA PHE A 163 0.61 -14.82 -8.93
C PHE A 163 0.21 -13.89 -7.78
N LEU A 164 1.15 -13.13 -7.22
CA LEU A 164 0.91 -12.40 -5.97
C LEU A 164 0.53 -10.95 -6.20
N PHE A 165 1.31 -10.22 -6.99
CA PHE A 165 1.27 -8.77 -7.01
C PHE A 165 0.28 -8.21 -8.04
N GLY A 166 -0.38 -7.12 -7.65
CA GLY A 166 -1.22 -6.28 -8.49
C GLY A 166 -0.86 -4.81 -8.35
N ASP A 167 -1.48 -3.97 -9.17
CA ASP A 167 -1.21 -2.54 -9.28
C ASP A 167 -2.40 -1.73 -8.77
N GLY A 168 -2.13 -0.54 -8.25
CA GLY A 168 -3.16 0.38 -7.78
C GLY A 168 -2.60 1.71 -7.34
N GLY A 169 -3.47 2.68 -7.16
CA GLY A 169 -3.18 3.99 -6.61
C GLY A 169 -4.32 4.47 -5.70
N VAL A 170 -3.97 5.20 -4.65
CA VAL A 170 -4.92 5.75 -3.68
C VAL A 170 -4.58 7.20 -3.40
N ALA A 171 -5.61 8.00 -3.16
CA ALA A 171 -5.51 9.34 -2.61
C ALA A 171 -6.27 9.42 -1.28
N ALA A 172 -5.65 10.04 -0.27
CA ALA A 172 -6.26 10.35 1.01
C ALA A 172 -6.11 11.84 1.32
N LEU A 173 -7.21 12.50 1.61
CA LEU A 173 -7.24 13.88 2.09
C LEU A 173 -7.15 13.89 3.60
N ILE A 174 -6.21 14.64 4.14
CA ILE A 174 -5.93 14.75 5.57
C ILE A 174 -6.12 16.20 6.00
N GLU A 175 -6.88 16.40 7.07
CA GLU A 175 -7.19 17.71 7.60
C GLU A 175 -7.02 17.75 9.12
N ARG A 176 -6.96 18.96 9.66
CA ARG A 176 -6.94 19.20 11.12
C ARG A 176 -8.34 19.53 11.60
N ASP A 177 -8.78 18.77 12.61
CA ASP A 177 -10.02 19.04 13.32
C ASP A 177 -9.96 18.32 14.68
N PRO A 178 -10.22 19.00 15.83
CA PRO A 178 -10.25 18.35 17.13
C PRO A 178 -11.18 17.12 17.22
N LYS A 179 -12.18 17.01 16.34
CA LYS A 179 -13.11 15.87 16.28
C LYS A 179 -12.42 14.52 16.10
N PHE A 180 -11.26 14.49 15.44
CA PHE A 180 -10.52 13.24 15.21
C PHE A 180 -9.95 12.65 16.49
N GLY A 181 -9.66 13.49 17.50
CA GLY A 181 -9.04 13.04 18.74
C GLY A 181 -7.62 12.52 18.51
N LYS A 182 -7.26 11.43 19.18
CA LYS A 182 -5.89 10.92 19.23
C LYS A 182 -5.69 9.71 18.32
N SER A 183 -4.64 9.77 17.50
CA SER A 183 -4.09 8.63 16.76
C SER A 183 -2.79 8.14 17.40
N THR A 184 -2.54 6.83 17.35
CA THR A 184 -1.31 6.23 17.91
C THR A 184 -0.67 5.33 16.86
N PHE A 185 0.65 5.47 16.68
CA PHE A 185 1.41 4.66 15.73
C PHE A 185 2.61 4.00 16.40
N SER A 186 2.90 2.76 16.05
CA SER A 186 4.22 2.14 16.17
C SER A 186 4.86 2.06 14.79
N MET A 187 6.16 2.34 14.69
CA MET A 187 6.93 2.17 13.45
C MET A 187 8.24 1.49 13.76
N ASN A 188 8.58 0.45 13.01
CA ASN A 188 9.70 -0.41 13.31
C ASN A 188 10.43 -0.83 12.04
N SER A 189 11.74 -1.07 12.14
CA SER A 189 12.56 -1.57 11.05
C SER A 189 13.62 -2.57 11.55
N ASP A 190 13.91 -3.58 10.72
CA ASP A 190 14.96 -4.56 10.93
C ASP A 190 15.79 -4.71 9.65
N GLY A 191 16.81 -3.88 9.50
CA GLY A 191 17.70 -3.88 8.34
C GLY A 191 18.60 -5.12 8.25
N SER A 192 18.74 -5.91 9.33
CA SER A 192 19.48 -7.18 9.30
C SER A 192 18.83 -8.23 8.39
N ARG A 193 17.58 -7.98 7.96
CA ARG A 193 16.76 -8.85 7.11
C ARG A 193 16.41 -8.21 5.77
N ALA A 194 17.19 -7.22 5.33
CA ALA A 194 16.94 -6.51 4.09
C ALA A 194 16.94 -7.42 2.85
N ASP A 195 17.66 -8.55 2.94
CA ASP A 195 17.78 -9.54 1.87
C ASP A 195 16.57 -10.51 1.76
N LEU A 196 15.56 -10.39 2.62
CA LEU A 196 14.35 -11.23 2.52
C LEU A 196 13.45 -10.84 1.35
N ILE A 197 13.40 -9.55 1.02
CA ILE A 197 12.66 -9.01 -0.13
C ILE A 197 13.53 -7.93 -0.77
N MET A 198 13.98 -8.15 -2.01
CA MET A 198 14.96 -7.26 -2.63
C MET A 198 14.85 -7.29 -4.16
N ILE A 199 15.21 -6.18 -4.80
CA ILE A 199 15.65 -6.11 -6.21
C ILE A 199 17.16 -5.91 -6.20
N PRO A 200 17.96 -6.91 -6.58
CA PRO A 200 19.41 -6.88 -6.37
C PRO A 200 20.19 -5.86 -7.20
N ALA A 201 19.68 -5.51 -8.39
CA ALA A 201 20.36 -4.62 -9.33
C ALA A 201 19.40 -3.54 -9.90
N GLY A 202 19.94 -2.66 -10.74
CA GLY A 202 19.20 -1.51 -11.29
C GLY A 202 19.26 -0.25 -10.41
N GLY A 203 19.70 -0.38 -9.15
CA GLY A 203 20.02 0.74 -8.26
C GLY A 203 21.50 1.15 -8.33
N TYR A 204 21.94 2.10 -7.48
CA TYR A 204 23.29 2.65 -7.53
C TYR A 204 24.37 1.73 -6.96
N ARG A 205 24.05 0.77 -6.11
CA ARG A 205 25.02 -0.20 -5.58
C ARG A 205 25.41 -1.25 -6.62
N LYS A 206 24.47 -1.67 -7.46
CA LYS A 206 24.67 -2.52 -8.63
C LYS A 206 23.85 -1.93 -9.75
N MET A 207 24.49 -1.12 -10.59
CA MET A 207 23.83 -0.43 -11.70
C MET A 207 23.33 -1.42 -12.75
N SER A 208 22.36 -0.98 -13.55
CA SER A 208 21.86 -1.73 -14.70
C SER A 208 23.00 -2.02 -15.68
N SER A 209 23.05 -3.23 -16.20
CA SER A 209 24.03 -3.68 -17.20
C SER A 209 23.43 -4.76 -18.10
N ALA A 210 24.12 -5.09 -19.20
CA ALA A 210 23.71 -6.17 -20.07
C ALA A 210 23.58 -7.54 -19.35
N GLU A 211 24.29 -7.73 -18.24
CA GLU A 211 24.20 -8.96 -17.44
C GLU A 211 23.03 -8.95 -16.46
N THR A 212 22.70 -7.78 -15.88
CA THR A 212 21.67 -7.68 -14.83
C THR A 212 20.25 -7.76 -15.36
N VAL A 213 20.03 -7.41 -16.63
CA VAL A 213 18.72 -7.50 -17.30
C VAL A 213 18.38 -8.89 -17.85
N VAL A 214 19.39 -9.78 -17.97
CA VAL A 214 19.17 -11.12 -18.52
C VAL A 214 18.48 -12.01 -17.50
N GLU A 215 17.34 -12.60 -17.91
CA GLU A 215 16.66 -13.63 -17.11
C GLU A 215 17.49 -14.91 -17.03
N LYS A 216 17.58 -15.48 -15.84
CA LYS A 216 18.32 -16.70 -15.53
C LYS A 216 17.40 -17.69 -14.84
N VAL A 217 17.62 -18.98 -15.06
CA VAL A 217 17.01 -20.04 -14.23
C VAL A 217 17.62 -19.94 -12.84
N ILE A 218 16.76 -19.82 -11.82
CA ILE A 218 17.16 -19.52 -10.43
C ILE A 218 17.02 -20.71 -9.48
N ASP A 219 16.36 -21.78 -9.93
CA ASP A 219 16.19 -23.00 -9.15
C ASP A 219 15.88 -24.22 -10.03
N GLU A 220 15.84 -25.38 -9.41
CA GLU A 220 15.53 -26.68 -10.05
C GLU A 220 14.10 -26.81 -10.59
N PHE A 221 13.21 -25.91 -10.20
CA PHE A 221 11.81 -25.88 -10.66
C PHE A 221 11.61 -25.04 -11.94
N GLY A 222 12.69 -24.49 -12.49
CA GLY A 222 12.66 -23.69 -13.71
C GLY A 222 12.13 -22.27 -13.53
N ASN A 223 12.06 -21.76 -12.32
CA ASN A 223 11.76 -20.35 -12.11
C ASN A 223 12.82 -19.47 -12.75
N MET A 224 12.40 -18.37 -13.37
CA MET A 224 13.29 -17.46 -14.08
C MET A 224 13.06 -16.03 -13.64
N ARG A 225 14.15 -15.28 -13.44
CA ARG A 225 14.15 -13.83 -13.27
C ARG A 225 15.51 -13.23 -13.57
N SER A 226 15.53 -11.93 -13.80
CA SER A 226 16.77 -11.14 -13.88
C SER A 226 17.17 -10.63 -12.48
N ASP A 227 18.38 -10.07 -12.38
CA ASP A 227 18.82 -9.41 -11.15
C ASP A 227 18.10 -8.06 -10.91
N GLU A 228 17.41 -7.52 -11.93
CA GLU A 228 16.61 -6.29 -11.83
C GLU A 228 15.12 -6.57 -11.52
N GLN A 229 14.77 -7.81 -11.29
CA GLN A 229 13.45 -8.22 -10.85
C GLN A 229 13.46 -8.63 -9.37
N GLY A 230 12.35 -8.33 -8.70
CA GLY A 230 12.19 -8.59 -7.27
C GLY A 230 12.15 -10.07 -6.93
N TYR A 231 12.70 -10.41 -5.78
CA TYR A 231 12.52 -11.71 -5.17
C TYR A 231 12.03 -11.60 -3.72
N MET A 232 11.46 -12.69 -3.22
CA MET A 232 11.03 -12.82 -1.84
C MET A 232 11.35 -14.23 -1.31
N ARG A 233 11.97 -14.30 -0.13
CA ARG A 233 12.15 -15.52 0.64
C ARG A 233 10.90 -15.79 1.47
N GLY A 234 9.87 -16.33 0.85
CA GLY A 234 8.52 -16.42 1.43
C GLY A 234 8.45 -17.09 2.80
N GLY A 235 9.19 -18.17 3.03
CA GLY A 235 9.24 -18.86 4.34
C GLY A 235 9.82 -17.99 5.45
N ASP A 236 10.91 -17.27 5.18
CA ASP A 236 11.56 -16.39 6.16
C ASP A 236 10.70 -15.15 6.45
N VAL A 237 10.08 -14.59 5.41
CA VAL A 237 9.09 -13.50 5.58
C VAL A 237 7.90 -13.95 6.43
N PHE A 238 7.36 -15.14 6.17
CA PHE A 238 6.28 -15.71 6.98
C PHE A 238 6.68 -15.83 8.45
N ASN A 239 7.84 -16.45 8.72
CA ASN A 239 8.35 -16.63 10.09
C ASN A 239 8.54 -15.31 10.83
N PHE A 240 9.01 -14.27 10.12
CA PHE A 240 9.12 -12.91 10.65
C PHE A 240 7.76 -12.36 11.01
N VAL A 241 6.82 -12.38 10.07
CA VAL A 241 5.49 -11.77 10.21
C VAL A 241 4.70 -12.39 11.37
N ILE A 242 4.63 -13.71 11.46
CA ILE A 242 3.84 -14.39 12.50
C ILE A 242 4.38 -14.19 13.92
N ARG A 243 5.64 -13.76 14.04
CA ARG A 243 6.27 -13.44 15.32
C ARG A 243 6.12 -11.98 15.68
N GLU A 244 6.50 -11.08 14.77
CA GLU A 244 6.62 -9.64 15.06
C GLU A 244 5.28 -8.91 15.01
N ILE A 245 4.42 -9.21 14.03
CA ILE A 245 3.19 -8.43 13.82
C ILE A 245 2.17 -8.60 14.95
N PRO A 246 1.84 -9.81 15.43
CA PRO A 246 0.95 -9.95 16.59
C PRO A 246 1.48 -9.27 17.86
N ARG A 247 2.82 -9.24 18.03
CA ARG A 247 3.46 -8.58 19.16
C ARG A 247 3.34 -7.06 19.04
N ASP A 248 3.60 -6.51 17.85
CA ASP A 248 3.49 -5.09 17.59
C ASP A 248 2.06 -4.58 17.77
N ILE A 249 1.08 -5.28 17.21
CA ILE A 249 -0.34 -4.97 17.36
C ILE A 249 -0.72 -4.90 18.85
N LYS A 250 -0.43 -5.95 19.62
CA LYS A 250 -0.77 -6.00 21.06
C LYS A 250 -0.17 -4.84 21.84
N ASN A 251 1.10 -4.54 21.58
CA ASN A 251 1.81 -3.49 22.28
C ASN A 251 1.29 -2.10 21.89
N THR A 252 0.95 -1.88 20.62
CA THR A 252 0.42 -0.61 20.13
C THR A 252 -0.98 -0.34 20.68
N VAL A 253 -1.84 -1.35 20.69
CA VAL A 253 -3.19 -1.27 21.27
C VAL A 253 -3.13 -0.97 22.75
N ALA A 254 -2.26 -1.66 23.50
CA ALA A 254 -2.05 -1.42 24.92
C ALA A 254 -1.50 0.01 25.19
N TYR A 255 -0.54 0.47 24.37
CA TYR A 255 0.01 1.83 24.49
C TYR A 255 -1.05 2.91 24.19
N ALA A 256 -1.97 2.64 23.25
CA ALA A 256 -3.10 3.52 22.95
C ALA A 256 -4.17 3.52 24.06
N GLY A 257 -4.07 2.65 25.07
CA GLY A 257 -5.08 2.48 26.11
C GLY A 257 -6.39 1.88 25.60
N LYS A 258 -6.30 0.99 24.62
CA LYS A 258 -7.45 0.37 23.95
C LYS A 258 -7.51 -1.14 24.19
N GLU A 259 -8.68 -1.72 23.94
CA GLU A 259 -8.90 -3.16 23.95
C GLU A 259 -9.04 -3.69 22.51
N MET A 260 -8.64 -4.95 22.27
CA MET A 260 -8.63 -5.54 20.93
C MET A 260 -10.01 -5.70 20.28
N ASP A 261 -11.06 -5.87 21.05
CA ASP A 261 -12.44 -6.00 20.57
C ASP A 261 -13.13 -4.65 20.34
N GLY A 262 -12.52 -3.56 20.82
CA GLY A 262 -13.03 -2.19 20.73
C GLY A 262 -12.96 -1.55 19.35
N PHE A 263 -12.25 -2.15 18.39
CA PHE A 263 -12.14 -1.61 17.02
C PHE A 263 -13.38 -1.94 16.19
N ASP A 264 -13.81 -0.98 15.36
CA ASP A 264 -14.85 -1.21 14.36
C ASP A 264 -14.31 -2.11 13.24
N TYR A 265 -13.09 -1.84 12.77
CA TYR A 265 -12.41 -2.63 11.74
C TYR A 265 -10.92 -2.81 12.03
N VAL A 266 -10.40 -3.95 11.58
CA VAL A 266 -8.97 -4.29 11.61
C VAL A 266 -8.50 -4.50 10.17
N VAL A 267 -7.71 -3.59 9.64
CA VAL A 267 -7.26 -3.63 8.25
C VAL A 267 -5.80 -4.02 8.18
N PHE A 268 -5.54 -5.18 7.58
CA PHE A 268 -4.19 -5.69 7.35
C PHE A 268 -3.67 -5.31 5.96
N HIS A 269 -2.36 -5.17 5.85
CA HIS A 269 -1.69 -5.33 4.56
C HIS A 269 -2.14 -6.63 3.89
N GLN A 270 -2.51 -6.56 2.62
CA GLN A 270 -3.01 -7.71 1.86
C GLN A 270 -1.85 -8.54 1.29
N ALA A 271 -1.09 -9.21 2.15
CA ALA A 271 0.06 -10.02 1.74
C ALA A 271 -0.38 -11.27 0.95
N ASN A 272 -1.18 -12.10 1.57
CA ASN A 272 -1.96 -13.22 1.04
C ASN A 272 -2.93 -13.71 2.12
N ASN A 273 -3.94 -14.49 1.73
CA ASN A 273 -4.97 -14.95 2.66
C ASN A 273 -4.41 -15.86 3.78
N PHE A 274 -3.38 -16.66 3.48
CA PHE A 274 -2.77 -17.57 4.45
C PHE A 274 -2.15 -16.81 5.63
N ILE A 275 -1.36 -15.75 5.35
CA ILE A 275 -0.73 -14.91 6.37
C ILE A 275 -1.79 -14.18 7.20
N ASN A 276 -2.74 -13.51 6.55
CA ASN A 276 -3.73 -12.70 7.23
C ASN A 276 -4.66 -13.55 8.11
N SER A 277 -5.10 -14.70 7.60
CA SER A 277 -5.91 -15.65 8.38
C SER A 277 -5.15 -16.22 9.58
N TYR A 278 -3.84 -16.49 9.43
CA TYR A 278 -3.01 -16.95 10.53
C TYR A 278 -2.92 -15.90 11.65
N ILE A 279 -2.67 -14.63 11.29
CA ILE A 279 -2.60 -13.53 12.27
C ILE A 279 -3.95 -13.39 12.99
N ALA A 280 -5.05 -13.33 12.23
CA ALA A 280 -6.41 -13.20 12.76
C ALA A 280 -6.73 -14.33 13.75
N LYS A 281 -6.46 -15.57 13.37
CA LYS A 281 -6.67 -16.74 14.23
C LYS A 281 -5.80 -16.71 15.49
N LYS A 282 -4.50 -16.40 15.36
CA LYS A 282 -3.54 -16.32 16.48
C LYS A 282 -3.94 -15.27 17.50
N MET A 283 -4.51 -14.17 17.03
CA MET A 283 -4.96 -13.05 17.87
C MET A 283 -6.43 -13.17 18.28
N LYS A 284 -7.15 -14.20 17.83
CA LYS A 284 -8.58 -14.44 18.10
C LYS A 284 -9.46 -13.25 17.69
N LEU A 285 -9.16 -12.62 16.55
CA LEU A 285 -9.91 -11.48 16.05
C LEU A 285 -11.26 -11.93 15.46
N ASN A 286 -12.27 -11.07 15.56
CA ASN A 286 -13.52 -11.28 14.83
C ASN A 286 -13.29 -11.03 13.33
N THR A 287 -13.43 -12.08 12.52
CA THR A 287 -13.18 -12.04 11.08
C THR A 287 -14.16 -11.14 10.31
N GLU A 288 -15.35 -10.89 10.83
CA GLU A 288 -16.33 -9.96 10.24
C GLU A 288 -15.84 -8.50 10.26
N LYS A 289 -14.94 -8.17 11.19
CA LYS A 289 -14.29 -6.86 11.30
C LYS A 289 -13.02 -6.74 10.46
N ILE A 290 -12.63 -7.77 9.70
CA ILE A 290 -11.39 -7.81 8.92
C ILE A 290 -11.74 -7.78 7.43
N PRO A 291 -11.88 -6.59 6.83
CA PRO A 291 -12.11 -6.48 5.39
C PRO A 291 -10.90 -6.99 4.61
N SER A 292 -11.15 -7.57 3.43
CA SER A 292 -10.11 -8.11 2.58
C SER A 292 -10.39 -7.88 1.10
N THR A 293 -9.38 -7.41 0.40
CA THR A 293 -9.39 -7.21 -1.04
C THR A 293 -8.48 -8.19 -1.78
N ILE A 294 -7.90 -9.16 -1.07
CA ILE A 294 -6.88 -10.06 -1.59
C ILE A 294 -7.36 -10.85 -2.81
N ALA A 295 -8.61 -11.29 -2.81
CA ALA A 295 -9.18 -12.04 -3.92
C ALA A 295 -9.36 -11.19 -5.19
N LYS A 296 -9.62 -9.88 -5.04
CA LYS A 296 -9.96 -8.96 -6.13
C LYS A 296 -8.74 -8.26 -6.76
N PHE A 297 -7.74 -7.93 -5.93
CA PHE A 297 -6.61 -7.09 -6.34
C PHE A 297 -5.24 -7.71 -6.06
N GLY A 298 -5.19 -8.82 -5.32
CA GLY A 298 -3.94 -9.43 -4.87
C GLY A 298 -3.18 -8.52 -3.91
N ASN A 299 -1.86 -8.67 -3.90
CA ASN A 299 -0.97 -7.86 -3.09
C ASN A 299 -0.56 -6.59 -3.85
N THR A 300 -1.19 -5.47 -3.54
CA THR A 300 -0.86 -4.15 -4.13
C THR A 300 0.19 -3.38 -3.32
N SER A 301 1.06 -4.07 -2.57
CA SER A 301 2.14 -3.49 -1.74
C SER A 301 1.61 -2.47 -0.72
N SER A 302 2.16 -1.24 -0.69
CA SER A 302 1.75 -0.16 0.22
C SER A 302 0.28 0.25 0.04
N VAL A 303 -0.18 0.25 -1.19
CA VAL A 303 -1.56 0.60 -1.58
C VAL A 303 -2.61 -0.32 -0.93
N SER A 304 -2.22 -1.52 -0.49
CA SER A 304 -3.17 -2.56 -0.05
C SER A 304 -4.04 -2.18 1.14
N VAL A 305 -3.49 -1.50 2.14
CA VAL A 305 -4.26 -1.03 3.31
C VAL A 305 -5.28 0.04 2.90
N PRO A 306 -4.88 1.16 2.26
CA PRO A 306 -5.84 2.18 1.87
C PRO A 306 -6.83 1.71 0.78
N LEU A 307 -6.42 0.87 -0.16
CA LEU A 307 -7.32 0.29 -1.16
C LEU A 307 -8.39 -0.61 -0.51
N THR A 308 -8.02 -1.36 0.53
CA THR A 308 -8.99 -2.16 1.29
C THR A 308 -10.00 -1.26 2.01
N ILE A 309 -9.58 -0.13 2.57
CA ILE A 309 -10.50 0.84 3.16
C ILE A 309 -11.47 1.37 2.11
N VAL A 310 -10.96 1.80 0.95
CA VAL A 310 -11.80 2.34 -0.13
C VAL A 310 -12.77 1.29 -0.67
N SER A 311 -12.29 0.08 -0.95
CA SER A 311 -13.10 -0.98 -1.57
C SER A 311 -14.16 -1.58 -0.64
N GLU A 312 -13.83 -1.80 0.64
CA GLU A 312 -14.66 -2.62 1.51
C GLU A 312 -15.40 -1.81 2.59
N LEU A 313 -14.99 -0.55 2.83
CA LEU A 313 -15.58 0.28 3.88
C LEU A 313 -16.35 1.49 3.34
N GLN A 314 -16.58 1.59 2.04
CA GLN A 314 -17.45 2.61 1.45
C GLN A 314 -18.85 2.54 2.06
N GLY A 315 -19.37 3.70 2.53
CA GLY A 315 -20.66 3.80 3.21
C GLY A 315 -20.69 3.21 4.63
N LYS A 316 -19.54 2.82 5.20
CA LYS A 316 -19.42 2.22 6.54
C LYS A 316 -18.64 3.08 7.53
N LEU A 317 -18.11 4.23 7.10
CA LEU A 317 -17.30 5.13 7.93
C LEU A 317 -18.07 6.39 8.35
N ASP A 318 -19.41 6.30 8.43
CA ASP A 318 -20.25 7.36 8.98
C ASP A 318 -20.12 7.42 10.50
N GLY A 319 -20.16 8.64 11.05
CA GLY A 319 -19.92 8.89 12.46
C GLY A 319 -18.45 8.63 12.82
N LYS A 320 -18.20 8.33 14.09
CA LYS A 320 -16.87 8.01 14.58
C LYS A 320 -16.62 6.51 14.53
N LYS A 321 -15.57 6.10 13.84
CA LYS A 321 -15.07 4.72 13.75
C LYS A 321 -13.62 4.67 14.21
N GLU A 322 -13.24 3.62 14.89
CA GLU A 322 -11.88 3.37 15.32
C GLU A 322 -11.29 2.18 14.56
N LEU A 323 -10.28 2.44 13.74
CA LEU A 323 -9.63 1.44 12.92
C LEU A 323 -8.26 1.06 13.48
N LEU A 324 -8.00 -0.23 13.51
CA LEU A 324 -6.66 -0.78 13.71
C LEU A 324 -6.07 -1.11 12.34
N LEU A 325 -5.03 -0.37 11.95
CA LEU A 325 -4.35 -0.54 10.67
C LEU A 325 -2.99 -1.17 10.92
N THR A 326 -2.60 -2.20 10.15
CA THR A 326 -1.25 -2.76 10.26
C THR A 326 -0.69 -3.18 8.91
N ALA A 327 0.57 -2.84 8.70
CA ALA A 327 1.28 -3.14 7.47
C ALA A 327 2.72 -3.59 7.76
N PHE A 328 3.25 -4.45 6.90
CA PHE A 328 4.57 -5.05 7.05
C PHE A 328 5.11 -5.49 5.68
N GLY A 329 6.42 -5.51 5.53
CA GLY A 329 7.06 -5.99 4.31
C GLY A 329 8.52 -5.56 4.17
N VAL A 330 8.88 -5.26 2.94
CA VAL A 330 10.27 -4.99 2.54
C VAL A 330 10.97 -3.98 3.45
N GLY A 331 12.25 -4.34 3.80
CA GLY A 331 13.10 -3.52 4.65
C GLY A 331 13.88 -4.31 5.70
N MET A 332 13.39 -5.22 6.55
CA MET A 332 11.97 -5.36 6.86
C MET A 332 11.47 -4.13 7.62
N THR A 333 10.31 -3.67 7.27
CA THR A 333 9.63 -2.60 7.99
C THR A 333 8.20 -3.01 8.34
N TRP A 334 7.70 -2.55 9.49
CA TRP A 334 6.31 -2.77 9.89
C TRP A 334 5.81 -1.63 10.76
N ALA A 335 4.52 -1.42 10.70
CA ALA A 335 3.86 -0.39 11.48
C ALA A 335 2.44 -0.79 11.83
N THR A 336 1.98 -0.37 13.01
CA THR A 336 0.60 -0.50 13.46
C THR A 336 0.09 0.87 13.85
N GLY A 337 -1.14 1.21 13.44
CA GLY A 337 -1.81 2.46 13.80
C GLY A 337 -3.19 2.22 14.41
N VAL A 338 -3.48 2.89 15.50
CA VAL A 338 -4.83 3.09 16.04
C VAL A 338 -5.29 4.44 15.53
N VAL A 339 -6.22 4.46 14.59
CA VAL A 339 -6.57 5.65 13.80
C VAL A 339 -8.09 5.88 13.84
N PRO A 340 -8.55 7.00 14.40
CA PRO A 340 -9.95 7.38 14.31
C PRO A 340 -10.29 7.92 12.94
N PHE A 341 -11.40 7.47 12.40
CA PHE A 341 -12.09 8.01 11.23
C PHE A 341 -13.38 8.69 11.71
N VAL A 342 -13.69 9.85 11.18
CA VAL A 342 -14.91 10.60 11.53
C VAL A 342 -15.54 11.14 10.26
N ASP A 343 -16.70 10.59 9.89
CA ASP A 343 -17.44 10.94 8.68
C ASP A 343 -16.55 10.96 7.42
N CYS A 344 -15.69 9.94 7.28
CA CYS A 344 -14.76 9.85 6.16
C CYS A 344 -15.52 9.50 4.87
N LYS A 345 -15.41 10.37 3.88
CA LYS A 345 -16.04 10.18 2.58
C LYS A 345 -15.19 9.29 1.68
N ILE A 346 -15.79 8.26 1.12
CA ILE A 346 -15.12 7.34 0.20
C ILE A 346 -15.76 7.46 -1.18
N SER A 347 -14.96 7.86 -2.17
CA SER A 347 -15.35 7.89 -3.58
C SER A 347 -15.26 6.50 -4.21
N ASP A 348 -16.00 6.30 -5.31
CA ASP A 348 -15.92 5.08 -6.12
C ASP A 348 -14.51 4.85 -6.66
N ILE A 349 -14.14 3.57 -6.82
CA ILE A 349 -12.88 3.19 -7.44
C ILE A 349 -12.91 3.55 -8.94
N VAL A 350 -11.86 4.22 -9.40
CA VAL A 350 -11.68 4.56 -10.82
C VAL A 350 -10.95 3.43 -11.53
N GLU A 351 -11.47 2.99 -12.68
CA GLU A 351 -10.75 2.08 -13.57
C GLU A 351 -9.98 2.89 -14.65
N VAL A 352 -8.67 2.71 -14.70
CA VAL A 352 -7.77 3.39 -15.64
C VAL A 352 -7.42 2.44 -16.77
N GLU A 353 -7.72 2.82 -18.02
CA GLU A 353 -7.45 2.00 -19.20
C GLU A 353 -6.04 2.24 -19.74
N HIS A 354 -5.63 3.52 -19.84
CA HIS A 354 -4.29 3.94 -20.27
C HIS A 354 -3.86 5.13 -19.43
N GLY A 355 -2.60 5.15 -19.01
CA GLY A 355 -1.98 6.33 -18.44
C GLY A 355 -1.93 7.43 -19.52
N LYS A 356 -2.41 8.62 -19.19
CA LYS A 356 -2.17 9.76 -20.04
C LYS A 356 -0.78 10.32 -19.71
N ALA A 357 0.20 10.03 -20.56
CA ALA A 357 1.39 10.85 -20.58
C ALA A 357 0.96 12.31 -20.75
N ILE A 358 1.55 13.17 -19.96
CA ILE A 358 1.38 14.65 -20.08
C ILE A 358 2.20 15.13 -21.24
#